data_4d292b496f42a1bdfb8f0a73d575eb26
#
_entry.id   4d292b496f42a1bdfb8f0a73d575eb26
#
_cell.length_a   1.000
_cell.length_b   1.000
_cell.length_c   1.000
_cell.angle_alpha   90.00
_cell.angle_beta   90.00
_cell.angle_gamma   90.00
#
_symmetry.space_group_name_H-M   'P 1'
#
loop_
_entity.id
_entity.type
_entity.pdbx_description
1 polymer ?
#
loop_
_entity_poly.entity_id
_entity_poly.type
_entity_poly.pdbx_seq_one_letter_code
_entity_poly.pdbx_strand_id
1 'polypeptide(L)'
;MLAAGLGGGYLDQARIASVALFGSQVSTAHWLFRLPMAGILARLLLRRVDALSGSRWRQGPEDEPVGVALEVLRWHGLFGRFGEPGNDWWKGLAAVDVPLLAVAGAGDRQDPSWACRKLFEQFASSEREYLLLGREAGYAEDYGHIEMLIGKAAQLEVWPLVERWLRQRSPAGDESAWSEALDVSEAGISG
;
A
#
# COMPACT_ATOMS: atom_id res chain seq x y z
N MET A 1 -4.24 4.70 -0.02
CA MET A 1 -4.82 5.81 -0.81
C MET A 1 -5.13 5.40 -2.24
N LEU A 2 -4.25 4.71 -2.99
CA LEU A 2 -4.50 4.28 -4.38
C LEU A 2 -5.77 3.41 -4.52
N ALA A 3 -5.94 2.41 -3.65
CA ALA A 3 -7.15 1.58 -3.64
C ALA A 3 -8.44 2.40 -3.39
N ALA A 4 -8.37 3.46 -2.57
CA ALA A 4 -9.50 4.38 -2.37
C ALA A 4 -9.81 5.18 -3.64
N GLY A 5 -8.77 5.67 -4.32
CA GLY A 5 -8.91 6.41 -5.58
C GLY A 5 -9.53 5.57 -6.69
N LEU A 6 -9.11 4.32 -6.83
CA LEU A 6 -9.66 3.37 -7.79
C LEU A 6 -11.07 2.94 -7.43
N GLY A 7 -11.27 2.43 -6.20
CA GLY A 7 -12.58 1.95 -5.74
C GLY A 7 -13.64 3.04 -5.63
N GLY A 8 -13.22 4.29 -5.38
CA GLY A 8 -14.09 5.46 -5.36
C GLY A 8 -14.42 6.04 -6.73
N GLY A 9 -13.73 5.59 -7.79
CA GLY A 9 -13.88 6.14 -9.13
C GLY A 9 -13.23 7.52 -9.32
N TYR A 10 -12.29 7.90 -8.44
CA TYR A 10 -11.58 9.18 -8.53
C TYR A 10 -10.36 9.13 -9.46
N LEU A 11 -9.91 7.93 -9.79
CA LEU A 11 -8.81 7.70 -10.72
C LEU A 11 -9.36 7.07 -12.01
N ASP A 12 -8.96 7.62 -13.13
CA ASP A 12 -9.29 7.07 -14.45
C ASP A 12 -8.43 5.83 -14.72
N GLN A 13 -9.04 4.66 -14.71
CA GLN A 13 -8.38 3.38 -14.92
C GLN A 13 -7.70 3.29 -16.29
N ALA A 14 -8.25 3.94 -17.31
CA ALA A 14 -7.69 3.91 -18.68
C ALA A 14 -6.30 4.59 -18.77
N ARG A 15 -5.93 5.37 -17.75
CA ARG A 15 -4.64 6.05 -17.66
C ARG A 15 -3.62 5.34 -16.77
N ILE A 16 -3.97 4.15 -16.26
CA ILE A 16 -3.12 3.38 -15.34
C ILE A 16 -2.74 2.07 -16.01
N ALA A 17 -1.47 1.93 -16.36
CA ALA A 17 -0.95 0.74 -17.02
C ALA A 17 -0.94 -0.48 -16.09
N SER A 18 -0.59 -0.30 -14.82
CA SER A 18 -0.59 -1.34 -13.80
C SER A 18 -0.52 -0.73 -12.40
N VAL A 19 -0.83 -1.54 -11.38
CA VAL A 19 -0.78 -1.16 -9.97
C VAL A 19 0.06 -2.16 -9.19
N ALA A 20 1.00 -1.67 -8.38
CA ALA A 20 1.72 -2.46 -7.39
C ALA A 20 1.34 -1.98 -5.97
N LEU A 21 0.84 -2.88 -5.14
CA LEU A 21 0.47 -2.65 -3.74
C LEU A 21 1.46 -3.37 -2.83
N PHE A 22 2.07 -2.66 -1.91
CA PHE A 22 2.98 -3.21 -0.90
C PHE A 22 2.35 -3.11 0.48
N GLY A 23 2.29 -4.22 1.23
CA GLY A 23 1.78 -4.24 2.59
C GLY A 23 0.45 -3.51 2.72
N SER A 24 -0.42 -3.56 1.71
CA SER A 24 -1.61 -2.72 1.65
C SER A 24 -2.85 -3.49 2.09
N GLN A 25 -3.60 -2.92 3.03
CA GLN A 25 -4.87 -3.46 3.51
C GLN A 25 -5.82 -2.34 3.98
N VAL A 26 -7.10 -2.68 4.12
CA VAL A 26 -8.15 -1.78 4.65
C VAL A 26 -9.09 -2.51 5.61
N SER A 27 -8.72 -3.71 6.03
CA SER A 27 -9.61 -4.60 6.80
C SER A 27 -9.33 -4.62 8.29
N THR A 28 -8.13 -4.21 8.72
CA THR A 28 -7.73 -4.27 10.11
C THR A 28 -7.14 -2.96 10.61
N ALA A 29 -7.44 -2.62 11.84
CA ALA A 29 -6.81 -1.57 12.60
C ALA A 29 -6.66 -2.04 14.04
N HIS A 30 -5.88 -1.33 14.82
CA HIS A 30 -5.74 -1.62 16.24
C HIS A 30 -7.13 -1.66 16.90
N TRP A 31 -7.40 -2.70 17.69
CA TRP A 31 -8.73 -2.94 18.31
C TRP A 31 -9.28 -1.75 19.11
N LEU A 32 -8.40 -0.92 19.69
CA LEU A 32 -8.78 0.30 20.38
C LEU A 32 -9.64 1.25 19.53
N PHE A 33 -9.42 1.32 18.22
CA PHE A 33 -10.20 2.19 17.35
C PHE A 33 -11.66 1.71 17.15
N ARG A 34 -11.94 0.46 17.52
CA ARG A 34 -13.31 -0.09 17.53
C ARG A 34 -14.10 0.35 18.76
N LEU A 35 -13.42 0.90 19.79
CA LEU A 35 -14.09 1.45 20.97
C LEU A 35 -14.64 2.86 20.63
N PRO A 36 -15.93 3.12 20.86
CA PRO A 36 -16.57 4.40 20.47
C PRO A 36 -15.84 5.62 21.01
N MET A 37 -15.50 5.58 22.30
CA MET A 37 -14.84 6.70 22.97
C MET A 37 -13.39 6.89 22.51
N ALA A 38 -12.66 5.81 22.23
CA ALA A 38 -11.27 5.90 21.77
C ALA A 38 -11.16 6.55 20.37
N GLY A 39 -12.06 6.22 19.46
CA GLY A 39 -12.12 6.84 18.14
C GLY A 39 -12.44 8.33 18.20
N ILE A 40 -13.37 8.76 19.07
CA ILE A 40 -13.71 10.17 19.26
C ILE A 40 -12.52 10.92 19.88
N LEU A 41 -11.94 10.37 20.95
CA LEU A 41 -10.79 10.97 21.62
C LEU A 41 -9.59 11.10 20.68
N ALA A 42 -9.27 10.05 19.93
CA ALA A 42 -8.21 10.07 18.94
C ALA A 42 -8.42 11.18 17.90
N ARG A 43 -9.64 11.33 17.36
CA ARG A 43 -9.97 12.42 16.43
C ARG A 43 -9.79 13.80 17.04
N LEU A 44 -10.21 13.99 18.29
CA LEU A 44 -10.05 15.28 18.97
C LEU A 44 -8.58 15.62 19.21
N LEU A 45 -7.77 14.64 19.58
CA LEU A 45 -6.32 14.81 19.78
C LEU A 45 -5.60 15.06 18.45
N LEU A 46 -5.90 14.29 17.42
CA LEU A 46 -5.28 14.43 16.10
C LEU A 46 -5.58 15.79 15.43
N ARG A 47 -6.75 16.37 15.68
CA ARG A 47 -7.08 17.72 15.18
C ARG A 47 -6.23 18.85 15.78
N ARG A 48 -5.43 18.57 16.81
CA ARG A 48 -4.55 19.56 17.48
C ARG A 48 -3.10 19.48 17.01
N VAL A 49 -2.80 18.56 16.09
CA VAL A 49 -1.46 18.39 15.52
C VAL A 49 -1.56 18.42 13.99
N ASP A 50 -0.54 18.92 13.33
CA ASP A 50 -0.52 19.03 11.87
C ASP A 50 0.04 17.76 11.21
N ALA A 51 0.95 17.08 11.92
CA ALA A 51 1.58 15.85 11.45
C ALA A 51 1.84 14.89 12.62
N LEU A 52 1.91 13.60 12.31
CA LEU A 52 2.32 12.53 13.23
C LEU A 52 3.77 12.16 12.95
N SER A 53 4.61 12.18 13.98
CA SER A 53 6.01 11.78 13.82
C SER A 53 6.13 10.31 13.43
N GLY A 54 6.56 10.05 12.19
CA GLY A 54 6.74 8.71 11.66
C GLY A 54 7.75 7.90 12.47
N SER A 55 8.86 8.52 12.89
CA SER A 55 9.90 7.89 13.71
C SER A 55 9.38 7.46 15.09
N ARG A 56 8.53 8.28 15.73
CA ARG A 56 7.94 8.00 17.05
C ARG A 56 6.93 6.85 16.99
N TRP A 57 6.20 6.74 15.90
CA TRP A 57 5.18 5.71 15.68
C TRP A 57 5.71 4.49 14.92
N ARG A 58 7.02 4.48 14.58
CA ARG A 58 7.69 3.39 13.83
C ARG A 58 7.06 3.12 12.46
N GLN A 59 6.53 4.16 11.82
CA GLN A 59 5.90 4.12 10.50
C GLN A 59 6.83 4.57 9.38
N GLY A 60 8.06 4.96 9.71
CA GLY A 60 9.08 5.41 8.76
C GLY A 60 9.84 6.64 9.26
N PRO A 61 10.80 7.14 8.48
CA PRO A 61 11.59 8.34 8.83
C PRO A 61 10.80 9.64 8.66
N GLU A 62 9.80 9.66 7.79
CA GLU A 62 9.02 10.85 7.43
C GLU A 62 7.78 11.00 8.33
N ASP A 63 7.35 12.25 8.50
CA ASP A 63 6.15 12.57 9.26
C ASP A 63 4.89 12.39 8.39
N GLU A 64 3.88 11.74 8.96
CA GLU A 64 2.59 11.49 8.29
C GLU A 64 1.64 12.69 8.46
N PRO A 65 1.03 13.21 7.39
CA PRO A 65 -0.02 14.19 7.49
C PRO A 65 -1.19 13.70 8.34
N VAL A 66 -1.64 14.49 9.27
CA VAL A 66 -2.74 14.12 10.18
C VAL A 66 -4.03 13.74 9.44
N GLY A 67 -4.23 14.30 8.24
CA GLY A 67 -5.36 13.96 7.39
C GLY A 67 -5.44 12.48 7.03
N VAL A 68 -4.29 11.83 6.77
CA VAL A 68 -4.20 10.39 6.48
C VAL A 68 -4.66 9.58 7.71
N ALA A 69 -4.17 9.92 8.89
CA ALA A 69 -4.55 9.24 10.13
C ALA A 69 -6.04 9.41 10.46
N LEU A 70 -6.60 10.60 10.25
CA LEU A 70 -8.03 10.86 10.42
C LEU A 70 -8.89 10.05 9.45
N GLU A 71 -8.43 9.88 8.23
CA GLU A 71 -9.10 9.08 7.21
C GLU A 71 -9.06 7.59 7.56
N VAL A 72 -7.91 7.07 7.98
CA VAL A 72 -7.77 5.70 8.49
C VAL A 72 -8.71 5.45 9.68
N LEU A 73 -8.80 6.39 10.62
CA LEU A 73 -9.76 6.30 11.73
C LEU A 73 -11.22 6.32 11.25
N ARG A 74 -11.53 7.02 10.17
CA ARG A 74 -12.86 7.03 9.57
C ARG A 74 -13.22 5.66 9.00
N TRP A 75 -12.27 4.99 8.35
CA TRP A 75 -12.53 3.67 7.77
C TRP A 75 -12.67 2.56 8.81
N HIS A 76 -11.90 2.64 9.89
CA HIS A 76 -11.75 1.57 10.88
C HIS A 76 -12.52 1.80 12.19
N GLY A 77 -13.20 2.92 12.35
CA GLY A 77 -14.03 3.21 13.53
C GLY A 77 -15.21 2.24 13.66
N LEU A 78 -15.91 2.25 14.79
CA LEU A 78 -17.02 1.34 15.12
C LEU A 78 -18.07 1.25 13.99
N PHE A 79 -18.36 2.38 13.32
CA PHE A 79 -19.26 2.47 12.17
C PHE A 79 -18.50 2.83 10.89
N GLY A 80 -17.18 2.58 10.92
CA GLY A 80 -16.32 2.89 9.79
C GLY A 80 -16.61 1.99 8.59
N ARG A 81 -16.45 2.56 7.42
CA ARG A 81 -16.45 1.83 6.15
C ARG A 81 -15.37 2.41 5.25
N PHE A 82 -14.83 1.57 4.40
CA PHE A 82 -13.95 1.99 3.32
C PHE A 82 -14.83 2.56 2.20
N GLY A 83 -15.07 3.87 2.22
CA GLY A 83 -15.98 4.58 1.32
C GLY A 83 -16.49 5.89 1.91
N GLU A 84 -17.41 6.53 1.21
CA GLU A 84 -18.11 7.74 1.58
C GLU A 84 -19.63 7.50 1.60
N PRO A 85 -20.43 8.40 2.17
CA PRO A 85 -21.87 8.32 2.03
C PRO A 85 -22.29 8.27 0.55
N GLY A 86 -22.92 7.17 0.16
CA GLY A 86 -23.37 6.95 -1.23
C GLY A 86 -22.28 6.35 -2.15
N ASN A 87 -21.00 6.27 -1.74
CA ASN A 87 -19.92 5.71 -2.55
C ASN A 87 -19.11 4.68 -1.72
N ASP A 88 -19.38 3.42 -1.94
CA ASP A 88 -18.72 2.28 -1.27
C ASP A 88 -17.49 1.87 -2.09
N TRP A 89 -16.31 2.34 -1.65
CA TRP A 89 -15.04 2.07 -2.35
C TRP A 89 -14.64 0.60 -2.34
N TRP A 90 -15.04 -0.12 -1.29
CA TRP A 90 -14.82 -1.57 -1.22
C TRP A 90 -15.53 -2.29 -2.37
N LYS A 91 -16.81 -1.95 -2.58
CA LYS A 91 -17.57 -2.50 -3.71
C LYS A 91 -17.04 -2.01 -5.04
N GLY A 92 -16.59 -0.76 -5.11
CA GLY A 92 -16.02 -0.19 -6.32
C GLY A 92 -14.75 -0.91 -6.80
N LEU A 93 -13.95 -1.48 -5.88
CA LEU A 93 -12.78 -2.29 -6.25
C LEU A 93 -13.14 -3.51 -7.10
N ALA A 94 -14.34 -4.06 -6.95
CA ALA A 94 -14.83 -5.16 -7.78
C ALA A 94 -15.09 -4.79 -9.25
N ALA A 95 -15.02 -3.51 -9.60
CA ALA A 95 -15.10 -3.02 -10.97
C ALA A 95 -13.75 -2.54 -11.54
N VAL A 96 -12.67 -2.68 -10.75
CA VAL A 96 -11.33 -2.27 -11.17
C VAL A 96 -10.67 -3.41 -11.94
N ASP A 97 -10.42 -3.19 -13.23
CA ASP A 97 -9.78 -4.14 -14.14
C ASP A 97 -8.41 -3.61 -14.63
N VAL A 98 -7.59 -3.12 -13.69
CA VAL A 98 -6.22 -2.72 -13.95
C VAL A 98 -5.29 -3.85 -13.51
N PRO A 99 -4.24 -4.21 -14.30
CA PRO A 99 -3.25 -5.22 -13.88
C PRO A 99 -2.72 -4.93 -12.47
N LEU A 100 -2.78 -5.92 -11.57
CA LEU A 100 -2.52 -5.76 -10.15
C LEU A 100 -1.44 -6.71 -9.63
N LEU A 101 -0.38 -6.15 -9.07
CA LEU A 101 0.57 -6.87 -8.22
C LEU A 101 0.32 -6.50 -6.77
N ALA A 102 0.13 -7.47 -5.90
CA ALA A 102 0.09 -7.25 -4.46
C ALA A 102 1.23 -8.02 -3.79
N VAL A 103 2.04 -7.30 -3.02
CA VAL A 103 3.21 -7.81 -2.31
C VAL A 103 2.96 -7.68 -0.82
N ALA A 104 3.08 -8.78 -0.08
CA ALA A 104 2.91 -8.80 1.36
C ALA A 104 4.07 -9.54 2.04
N GLY A 105 4.54 -9.04 3.15
CA GLY A 105 5.57 -9.69 3.95
C GLY A 105 4.99 -10.72 4.91
N ALA A 106 5.61 -11.90 5.03
CA ALA A 106 5.20 -12.93 5.98
C ALA A 106 5.43 -12.50 7.44
N GLY A 107 6.44 -11.65 7.68
CA GLY A 107 6.74 -11.05 8.98
C GLY A 107 6.05 -9.71 9.24
N ASP A 108 5.22 -9.21 8.33
CA ASP A 108 4.54 -7.93 8.49
C ASP A 108 3.43 -8.02 9.55
N ARG A 109 3.69 -7.39 10.70
CA ARG A 109 2.73 -7.33 11.80
C ARG A 109 1.83 -6.10 11.74
N GLN A 110 2.23 -5.10 10.96
CA GLN A 110 1.46 -3.87 10.77
C GLN A 110 0.30 -4.13 9.81
N ASP A 111 0.62 -4.69 8.65
CA ASP A 111 -0.35 -5.04 7.62
C ASP A 111 -0.26 -6.55 7.31
N PRO A 112 -0.94 -7.38 8.13
CA PRO A 112 -0.79 -8.82 8.06
C PRO A 112 -1.21 -9.37 6.69
N SER A 113 -0.48 -10.38 6.21
CA SER A 113 -0.64 -10.93 4.86
C SER A 113 -2.07 -11.37 4.54
N TRP A 114 -2.84 -11.88 5.53
CA TRP A 114 -4.24 -12.23 5.34
C TRP A 114 -5.14 -11.01 5.02
N ALA A 115 -4.82 -9.84 5.62
CA ALA A 115 -5.57 -8.60 5.37
C ALA A 115 -5.21 -8.01 4.01
N CYS A 116 -3.92 -8.08 3.62
CA CYS A 116 -3.46 -7.72 2.28
C CYS A 116 -4.10 -8.60 1.21
N ARG A 117 -4.16 -9.92 1.43
CA ARG A 117 -4.84 -10.87 0.53
C ARG A 117 -6.32 -10.55 0.39
N LYS A 118 -7.00 -10.20 1.48
CA LYS A 118 -8.41 -9.82 1.44
C LYS A 118 -8.66 -8.57 0.57
N LEU A 119 -7.76 -7.58 0.62
CA LEU A 119 -7.83 -6.42 -0.27
C LEU A 119 -7.58 -6.84 -1.73
N PHE A 120 -6.54 -7.63 -1.97
CA PHE A 120 -6.20 -8.14 -3.30
C PHE A 120 -7.37 -8.91 -3.95
N GLU A 121 -8.05 -9.76 -3.19
CA GLU A 121 -9.17 -10.57 -3.67
C GLU A 121 -10.40 -9.73 -4.04
N GLN A 122 -10.49 -8.50 -3.55
CA GLN A 122 -11.59 -7.60 -3.87
C GLN A 122 -11.50 -6.99 -5.28
N PHE A 123 -10.29 -6.91 -5.85
CA PHE A 123 -10.13 -6.43 -7.21
C PHE A 123 -10.61 -7.47 -8.23
N ALA A 124 -11.33 -7.02 -9.27
CA ALA A 124 -11.82 -7.89 -10.35
C ALA A 124 -10.80 -8.11 -11.47
N SER A 125 -9.62 -7.52 -11.39
CA SER A 125 -8.61 -7.60 -12.44
C SER A 125 -8.38 -9.03 -12.94
N SER A 126 -8.42 -9.21 -14.25
CA SER A 126 -8.12 -10.47 -14.92
C SER A 126 -6.61 -10.81 -14.87
N GLU A 127 -5.75 -9.78 -14.80
CA GLU A 127 -4.32 -9.88 -14.61
C GLU A 127 -3.92 -9.49 -13.20
N ARG A 128 -3.88 -10.46 -12.29
CA ARG A 128 -3.49 -10.17 -10.90
C ARG A 128 -2.56 -11.23 -10.32
N GLU A 129 -1.56 -10.77 -9.58
CA GLU A 129 -0.57 -11.61 -8.91
C GLU A 129 -0.43 -11.20 -7.44
N TYR A 130 -0.36 -12.19 -6.56
CA TYR A 130 -0.14 -12.00 -5.14
C TYR A 130 1.17 -12.69 -4.72
N LEU A 131 2.11 -11.91 -4.20
CA LEU A 131 3.39 -12.39 -3.71
C LEU A 131 3.42 -12.33 -2.18
N LEU A 132 3.66 -13.46 -1.53
CA LEU A 132 3.95 -13.53 -0.10
C LEU A 132 5.45 -13.71 0.09
N LEU A 133 6.10 -12.66 0.60
CA LEU A 133 7.54 -12.63 0.82
C LEU A 133 7.88 -13.25 2.18
N GLY A 134 8.35 -14.49 2.15
CA GLY A 134 8.72 -15.23 3.35
C GLY A 134 9.57 -16.45 3.03
N ARG A 135 10.25 -16.98 4.04
CA ARG A 135 11.16 -18.13 3.92
C ARG A 135 10.47 -19.37 3.38
N GLU A 136 9.22 -19.59 3.76
CA GLU A 136 8.43 -20.73 3.25
C GLU A 136 8.17 -20.63 1.73
N ALA A 137 8.19 -19.42 1.18
CA ALA A 137 8.05 -19.17 -0.26
C ALA A 137 9.42 -19.07 -0.98
N GLY A 138 10.53 -19.35 -0.29
CA GLY A 138 11.88 -19.39 -0.86
C GLY A 138 12.64 -18.07 -0.81
N TYR A 139 12.16 -17.06 -0.11
CA TYR A 139 12.87 -15.79 0.09
C TYR A 139 13.87 -15.87 1.26
N ALA A 140 14.84 -14.95 1.30
CA ALA A 140 15.90 -14.94 2.31
C ALA A 140 15.37 -14.75 3.74
N GLU A 141 14.25 -14.02 3.89
CA GLU A 141 13.68 -13.70 5.19
C GLU A 141 12.16 -13.59 5.15
N ASP A 142 11.52 -13.60 6.33
CA ASP A 142 10.13 -13.25 6.48
C ASP A 142 10.03 -11.72 6.55
N TYR A 143 9.82 -11.08 5.41
CA TYR A 143 9.84 -9.63 5.28
C TYR A 143 8.81 -8.94 6.17
N GLY A 144 9.24 -7.89 6.87
CA GLY A 144 8.37 -6.96 7.57
C GLY A 144 7.84 -5.86 6.63
N HIS A 145 7.10 -4.89 7.21
CA HIS A 145 6.43 -3.85 6.44
C HIS A 145 7.38 -2.97 5.63
N ILE A 146 8.42 -2.47 6.26
CA ILE A 146 9.40 -1.58 5.62
C ILE A 146 10.50 -2.38 4.91
N GLU A 147 10.89 -3.52 5.47
CA GLU A 147 11.97 -4.34 4.97
C GLU A 147 11.72 -4.84 3.55
N MET A 148 10.45 -5.08 3.16
CA MET A 148 10.11 -5.47 1.78
C MET A 148 10.39 -4.37 0.75
N LEU A 149 10.56 -3.12 1.18
CA LEU A 149 10.85 -1.97 0.30
C LEU A 149 12.34 -1.59 0.34
N ILE A 150 12.91 -1.44 1.55
CA ILE A 150 14.25 -0.86 1.72
C ILE A 150 15.29 -1.84 2.28
N GLY A 151 14.89 -3.08 2.59
CA GLY A 151 15.80 -4.11 3.08
C GLY A 151 16.88 -4.48 2.05
N LYS A 152 18.09 -4.81 2.50
CA LYS A 152 19.18 -5.23 1.60
C LYS A 152 18.81 -6.45 0.76
N ALA A 153 18.13 -7.42 1.36
CA ALA A 153 17.63 -8.59 0.64
C ALA A 153 16.54 -8.21 -0.37
N ALA A 154 15.69 -7.23 -0.07
CA ALA A 154 14.64 -6.77 -0.98
C ALA A 154 15.22 -6.22 -2.29
N GLN A 155 16.36 -5.56 -2.27
CA GLN A 155 17.05 -5.07 -3.46
C GLN A 155 17.42 -6.19 -4.44
N LEU A 156 17.73 -7.37 -3.92
CA LEU A 156 18.15 -8.53 -4.71
C LEU A 156 16.98 -9.43 -5.12
N GLU A 157 15.93 -9.50 -4.31
CA GLU A 157 14.84 -10.45 -4.51
C GLU A 157 13.52 -9.78 -4.93
N VAL A 158 13.16 -8.67 -4.29
CA VAL A 158 11.85 -8.05 -4.46
C VAL A 158 11.86 -7.03 -5.61
N TRP A 159 12.84 -6.14 -5.65
CA TRP A 159 12.91 -5.09 -6.66
C TRP A 159 12.95 -5.64 -8.09
N PRO A 160 13.73 -6.68 -8.42
CA PRO A 160 13.72 -7.26 -9.78
C PRO A 160 12.36 -7.87 -10.19
N LEU A 161 11.60 -8.40 -9.22
CA LEU A 161 10.26 -8.93 -9.48
C LEU A 161 9.29 -7.80 -9.84
N VAL A 162 9.30 -6.74 -9.04
CA VAL A 162 8.44 -5.57 -9.25
C VAL A 162 8.80 -4.84 -10.53
N GLU A 163 10.09 -4.64 -10.78
CA GLU A 163 10.59 -4.03 -12.02
C GLU A 163 10.12 -4.80 -13.24
N ARG A 164 10.27 -6.13 -13.24
CA ARG A 164 9.81 -7.00 -14.32
C ARG A 164 8.30 -6.86 -14.54
N TRP A 165 7.52 -6.86 -13.46
CA TRP A 165 6.07 -6.67 -13.50
C TRP A 165 5.71 -5.35 -14.18
N LEU A 166 6.32 -4.24 -13.75
CA LEU A 166 6.05 -2.91 -14.27
C LEU A 166 6.47 -2.79 -15.74
N ARG A 167 7.68 -3.25 -16.11
CA ARG A 167 8.18 -3.20 -17.50
C ARG A 167 7.30 -3.95 -18.47
N GLN A 168 6.78 -5.11 -18.10
CA GLN A 168 5.90 -5.91 -18.95
C GLN A 168 4.57 -5.21 -19.28
N ARG A 169 4.20 -4.20 -18.51
CA ARG A 169 2.92 -3.46 -18.60
C ARG A 169 3.08 -1.97 -18.91
N SER A 170 4.31 -1.51 -19.01
CA SER A 170 4.58 -0.15 -19.48
C SER A 170 4.38 -0.06 -20.99
N PRO A 171 3.82 1.05 -21.51
CA PRO A 171 3.69 1.25 -22.94
C PRO A 171 5.05 1.13 -23.64
N ALA A 172 5.08 0.43 -24.78
CA ALA A 172 6.27 0.34 -25.62
C ALA A 172 6.68 1.76 -26.07
N GLY A 173 7.83 2.23 -25.64
CA GLY A 173 8.34 3.58 -25.91
C GLY A 173 8.87 4.34 -24.68
N ASP A 174 8.63 3.81 -23.49
CA ASP A 174 9.07 4.44 -22.22
C ASP A 174 10.44 3.92 -21.72
N GLU A 175 11.16 3.15 -22.54
CA GLU A 175 12.50 2.65 -22.18
C GLU A 175 13.52 3.76 -21.90
N SER A 176 13.36 4.95 -22.53
CA SER A 176 14.22 6.10 -22.27
C SER A 176 14.02 6.70 -20.87
N ALA A 177 12.78 6.75 -20.40
CA ALA A 177 12.45 7.26 -19.06
C ALA A 177 12.99 6.36 -17.95
N TRP A 178 13.04 5.05 -18.18
CA TRP A 178 13.61 4.09 -17.21
C TRP A 178 15.13 4.13 -17.16
N SER A 179 15.82 4.33 -18.29
CA SER A 179 17.30 4.45 -18.32
C SER A 179 17.78 5.73 -17.66
N GLU A 180 17.11 6.86 -17.86
CA GLU A 180 17.42 8.10 -17.15
C GLU A 180 17.23 8.00 -15.63
N ALA A 181 16.18 7.31 -15.18
CA ALA A 181 15.93 7.10 -13.74
C ALA A 181 16.99 6.22 -13.07
N LEU A 182 17.54 5.24 -13.79
CA LEU A 182 18.61 4.36 -13.29
C LEU A 182 19.96 5.07 -13.24
N ASP A 183 20.30 5.90 -14.23
CA ASP A 183 21.55 6.67 -14.27
C ASP A 183 21.64 7.69 -13.10
N VAL A 184 20.49 8.28 -12.70
CA VAL A 184 20.42 9.17 -11.53
C VAL A 184 20.67 8.40 -10.23
N SER A 185 20.25 7.14 -10.14
CA SER A 185 20.46 6.29 -8.97
C SER A 185 21.92 5.89 -8.77
N GLU A 186 22.66 5.58 -9.84
CA GLU A 186 24.08 5.25 -9.75
C GLU A 186 24.96 6.45 -9.43
N ALA A 187 24.61 7.64 -9.90
CA ALA A 187 25.34 8.88 -9.63
C ALA A 187 25.20 9.34 -8.16
N GLY A 188 24.11 8.98 -7.47
CA GLY A 188 23.85 9.37 -6.08
C GLY A 188 24.52 8.49 -5.01
N ILE A 189 25.11 7.33 -5.37
CA ILE A 189 25.73 6.38 -4.43
C ILE A 189 27.24 6.59 -4.30
N SER A 190 27.85 7.47 -5.09
CA SER A 190 29.30 7.72 -5.12
C SER A 190 29.72 9.03 -4.43
N GLY A 191 28.90 9.57 -3.53
CA GLY A 191 29.18 10.77 -2.75
C GLY A 191 29.28 10.56 -1.26
#